data_959c4b46c14fd29032a3ea661a276fd1
#
_entry.id   959c4b46c14fd29032a3ea661a276fd1
#
_cell.length_a   1.000
_cell.length_b   1.000
_cell.length_c   1.000
_cell.angle_alpha   90.00
_cell.angle_beta   90.00
_cell.angle_gamma   90.00
#
_symmetry.space_group_name_H-M   'P 1'
#
loop_
_entity.id
_entity.type
_entity.pdbx_description
1 polymer ?
#
loop_
_entity_poly.entity_id
_entity_poly.type
_entity_poly.pdbx_seq_one_letter_code
_entity_poly.pdbx_strand_id
1 'polypeptide(L)'
;PNGPGSIQYSNGSQFSGSFKDGLKFNQGTYTFRDGTTARFQFLNDVPNGEGIINYKNGDVYQGSFKDGRRNGSGEIVFSDGFKFSGEFVDDVPNGNGVVVYLDQSKFSGFYKNGIREGKGSIISNEIKFDVNFKDDNFNGSGILIQGSNTFKNHYINGLRDGLSHHQYSDNSVFSGNYQKNEKHGEGVYIYP
;
A
#
# COMPACT_ATOMS: atom_id res chain seq x y z
N PRO A 1 16.36 36.52 -7.28
CA PRO A 1 16.19 36.94 -5.90
C PRO A 1 16.79 35.89 -4.95
N ASN A 2 17.15 36.30 -3.77
CA ASN A 2 17.57 35.46 -2.67
C ASN A 2 16.71 35.78 -1.42
N GLY A 3 16.40 34.76 -0.62
CA GLY A 3 15.57 34.90 0.59
C GLY A 3 14.10 34.59 0.38
N PRO A 4 13.22 34.93 1.34
CA PRO A 4 11.79 34.62 1.28
C PRO A 4 11.09 35.44 0.20
N GLY A 5 10.07 34.84 -0.44
CA GLY A 5 9.28 35.48 -1.49
C GLY A 5 8.03 34.70 -1.85
N SER A 6 7.19 35.31 -2.71
CA SER A 6 5.98 34.69 -3.21
C SER A 6 5.81 34.90 -4.72
N ILE A 7 5.13 33.99 -5.38
CA ILE A 7 4.76 34.06 -6.79
C ILE A 7 3.26 33.81 -6.91
N GLN A 8 2.57 34.71 -7.63
CA GLN A 8 1.21 34.48 -8.09
C GLN A 8 1.27 34.06 -9.57
N TYR A 9 0.78 32.86 -9.88
CA TYR A 9 0.74 32.36 -11.25
C TYR A 9 -0.56 32.78 -11.98
N SER A 10 -0.48 32.93 -13.30
CA SER A 10 -1.63 33.29 -14.13
C SER A 10 -2.79 32.27 -14.10
N ASN A 11 -2.48 31.01 -13.76
CA ASN A 11 -3.47 29.94 -13.57
C ASN A 11 -4.22 30.00 -12.23
N GLY A 12 -3.92 30.99 -11.38
CA GLY A 12 -4.52 31.17 -10.06
C GLY A 12 -3.81 30.43 -8.92
N SER A 13 -2.78 29.62 -9.20
CA SER A 13 -1.97 29.00 -8.16
C SER A 13 -1.01 30.01 -7.53
N GLN A 14 -0.56 29.72 -6.32
CA GLN A 14 0.37 30.57 -5.57
C GLN A 14 1.55 29.73 -5.05
N PHE A 15 2.69 30.36 -4.93
CA PHE A 15 3.86 29.80 -4.23
C PHE A 15 4.36 30.82 -3.20
N SER A 16 4.73 30.34 -2.01
CA SER A 16 5.42 31.10 -1.00
C SER A 16 6.56 30.25 -0.43
N GLY A 17 7.78 30.81 -0.39
CA GLY A 17 8.94 30.03 0.05
C GLY A 17 10.25 30.79 -0.06
N SER A 18 11.35 30.04 0.03
CA SER A 18 12.70 30.58 -0.09
C SER A 18 13.21 30.47 -1.50
N PHE A 19 14.04 31.45 -1.88
CA PHE A 19 14.73 31.50 -3.17
C PHE A 19 16.24 31.62 -2.97
N LYS A 20 16.99 30.98 -3.86
CA LYS A 20 18.44 31.14 -4.01
C LYS A 20 18.77 31.26 -5.48
N ASP A 21 19.49 32.33 -5.85
CA ASP A 21 19.88 32.63 -7.23
C ASP A 21 18.71 32.64 -8.23
N GLY A 22 17.53 33.09 -7.76
CA GLY A 22 16.30 33.15 -8.55
C GLY A 22 15.48 31.87 -8.57
N LEU A 23 15.99 30.76 -8.09
CA LEU A 23 15.33 29.46 -8.07
C LEU A 23 14.71 29.17 -6.69
N LYS A 24 13.61 28.41 -6.66
CA LYS A 24 13.04 27.90 -5.41
C LYS A 24 14.06 26.98 -4.74
N PHE A 25 14.27 27.23 -3.46
CA PHE A 25 15.28 26.52 -2.67
C PHE A 25 14.78 26.29 -1.25
N ASN A 26 15.14 25.14 -0.65
CA ASN A 26 14.70 24.78 0.70
C ASN A 26 13.19 24.68 0.79
N GLN A 27 12.53 25.14 1.85
CA GLN A 27 11.11 24.96 2.06
C GLN A 27 10.26 26.00 1.31
N GLY A 28 9.13 25.51 0.75
CA GLY A 28 8.10 26.34 0.16
C GLY A 28 6.76 25.66 0.10
N THR A 29 5.71 26.46 0.01
CA THR A 29 4.32 26.03 -0.04
C THR A 29 3.67 26.45 -1.36
N TYR A 30 3.05 25.53 -2.03
CA TYR A 30 2.12 25.76 -3.12
C TYR A 30 0.68 25.74 -2.62
N THR A 31 -0.13 26.65 -3.12
CA THR A 31 -1.59 26.58 -3.08
C THR A 31 -2.07 26.51 -4.52
N PHE A 32 -2.63 25.38 -4.90
CA PHE A 32 -3.16 25.16 -6.24
C PHE A 32 -4.54 25.78 -6.40
N ARG A 33 -4.93 26.10 -7.65
CA ARG A 33 -6.24 26.71 -7.95
C ARG A 33 -7.42 25.86 -7.47
N ASP A 34 -7.27 24.54 -7.45
CA ASP A 34 -8.33 23.61 -7.02
C ASP A 34 -8.51 23.52 -5.49
N GLY A 35 -7.63 24.19 -4.72
CA GLY A 35 -7.61 24.15 -3.26
C GLY A 35 -6.65 23.14 -2.67
N THR A 36 -5.99 22.31 -3.47
CA THR A 36 -4.88 21.46 -3.02
C THR A 36 -3.74 22.33 -2.50
N THR A 37 -3.13 21.95 -1.36
CA THR A 37 -1.94 22.59 -0.83
C THR A 37 -0.80 21.61 -0.75
N ALA A 38 0.43 22.07 -0.99
CA ALA A 38 1.60 21.22 -0.89
C ALA A 38 2.79 21.99 -0.32
N ARG A 39 3.48 21.40 0.64
CA ARG A 39 4.73 21.91 1.18
C ARG A 39 5.85 20.94 0.85
N PHE A 40 6.89 21.44 0.23
CA PHE A 40 8.04 20.66 -0.22
C PHE A 40 9.36 21.26 0.25
N GLN A 41 10.38 20.42 0.30
CA GLN A 41 11.75 20.85 0.14
C GLN A 41 12.04 20.99 -1.35
N PHE A 42 12.75 22.06 -1.73
CA PHE A 42 13.11 22.37 -3.11
C PHE A 42 14.62 22.35 -3.30
N LEU A 43 15.04 21.81 -4.43
CA LEU A 43 16.38 21.95 -4.97
C LEU A 43 16.24 22.46 -6.42
N ASN A 44 16.68 23.71 -6.67
CA ASN A 44 16.65 24.33 -8.00
C ASN A 44 15.27 24.23 -8.68
N ASP A 45 14.23 24.80 -8.06
CA ASP A 45 12.83 24.82 -8.50
C ASP A 45 12.09 23.48 -8.42
N VAL A 46 12.76 22.38 -8.16
CA VAL A 46 12.17 21.03 -8.19
C VAL A 46 11.97 20.51 -6.77
N PRO A 47 10.78 19.95 -6.41
CA PRO A 47 10.58 19.22 -5.16
C PRO A 47 11.58 18.07 -5.03
N ASN A 48 12.41 18.10 -3.97
CA ASN A 48 13.44 17.10 -3.71
C ASN A 48 13.69 17.04 -2.19
N GLY A 49 13.45 15.90 -1.57
CA GLY A 49 13.46 15.73 -0.11
C GLY A 49 12.05 15.50 0.43
N GLU A 50 11.79 15.89 1.68
CA GLU A 50 10.50 15.65 2.32
C GLU A 50 9.43 16.64 1.88
N GLY A 51 8.17 16.14 1.80
CA GLY A 51 7.01 16.97 1.47
C GLY A 51 5.69 16.42 1.99
N ILE A 52 4.70 17.31 2.02
CA ILE A 52 3.31 17.01 2.39
C ILE A 52 2.41 17.59 1.30
N ILE A 53 1.45 16.81 0.83
CA ILE A 53 0.37 17.27 -0.06
C ILE A 53 -0.96 17.03 0.65
N ASN A 54 -1.77 18.09 0.81
CA ASN A 54 -3.15 17.97 1.23
C ASN A 54 -4.02 18.18 -0.02
N TYR A 55 -4.58 17.10 -0.52
CA TYR A 55 -5.42 17.11 -1.70
C TYR A 55 -6.81 17.72 -1.41
N LYS A 56 -7.43 18.32 -2.41
CA LYS A 56 -8.77 18.90 -2.32
C LYS A 56 -9.84 17.91 -1.84
N ASN A 57 -9.69 16.63 -2.18
CA ASN A 57 -10.62 15.56 -1.76
C ASN A 57 -10.45 15.13 -0.30
N GLY A 58 -9.49 15.71 0.42
CA GLY A 58 -9.19 15.39 1.82
C GLY A 58 -8.11 14.31 2.02
N ASP A 59 -7.60 13.71 0.97
CA ASP A 59 -6.44 12.82 1.07
C ASP A 59 -5.20 13.62 1.47
N VAL A 60 -4.30 12.97 2.20
CA VAL A 60 -3.01 13.56 2.59
C VAL A 60 -1.90 12.60 2.22
N TYR A 61 -0.91 13.08 1.48
CA TYR A 61 0.36 12.37 1.30
C TYR A 61 1.43 13.07 2.12
N GLN A 62 2.25 12.30 2.82
CA GLN A 62 3.48 12.75 3.46
C GLN A 62 4.60 11.76 3.14
N GLY A 63 5.75 12.27 2.67
CA GLY A 63 6.89 11.41 2.35
C GLY A 63 7.94 12.10 1.49
N SER A 64 8.84 11.27 0.98
CA SER A 64 9.99 11.71 0.20
C SER A 64 9.63 11.97 -1.26
N PHE A 65 10.31 12.98 -1.81
CA PHE A 65 10.22 13.38 -3.21
C PHE A 65 11.62 13.38 -3.86
N LYS A 66 11.66 12.97 -5.11
CA LYS A 66 12.83 13.10 -5.97
C LYS A 66 12.37 13.57 -7.34
N ASP A 67 13.02 14.61 -7.86
CA ASP A 67 12.73 15.19 -9.17
C ASP A 67 11.24 15.51 -9.38
N GLY A 68 10.57 16.01 -8.32
CA GLY A 68 9.16 16.41 -8.31
C GLY A 68 8.15 15.28 -8.17
N ARG A 69 8.59 14.04 -8.04
CA ARG A 69 7.74 12.85 -7.89
C ARG A 69 7.90 12.21 -6.51
N ARG A 70 6.87 11.53 -6.02
CA ARG A 70 6.97 10.70 -4.83
C ARG A 70 7.97 9.59 -5.10
N ASN A 71 9.01 9.51 -4.27
CA ASN A 71 10.10 8.56 -4.47
C ASN A 71 10.77 8.30 -3.10
N GLY A 72 10.88 7.04 -2.70
CA GLY A 72 11.28 6.65 -1.35
C GLY A 72 10.08 6.38 -0.46
N SER A 73 10.24 6.51 0.85
CA SER A 73 9.19 6.19 1.83
C SER A 73 8.11 7.28 1.89
N GLY A 74 6.86 6.87 2.03
CA GLY A 74 5.74 7.79 2.18
C GLY A 74 4.49 7.12 2.74
N GLU A 75 3.58 7.97 3.22
CA GLU A 75 2.26 7.58 3.71
C GLU A 75 1.18 8.36 2.97
N ILE A 76 0.10 7.68 2.60
CA ILE A 76 -1.15 8.29 2.15
C ILE A 76 -2.21 7.98 3.21
N VAL A 77 -2.87 9.02 3.71
CA VAL A 77 -4.10 8.91 4.48
C VAL A 77 -5.23 9.33 3.55
N PHE A 78 -6.12 8.41 3.23
CA PHE A 78 -7.26 8.68 2.38
C PHE A 78 -8.39 9.33 3.16
N SER A 79 -9.21 10.12 2.49
CA SER A 79 -10.30 10.87 3.12
C SER A 79 -11.39 9.98 3.73
N ASP A 80 -11.51 8.75 3.27
CA ASP A 80 -12.37 7.70 3.84
C ASP A 80 -11.76 7.00 5.06
N GLY A 81 -10.49 7.34 5.41
CA GLY A 81 -9.81 6.95 6.64
C GLY A 81 -8.90 5.74 6.54
N PHE A 82 -8.82 5.03 5.40
CA PHE A 82 -7.79 4.01 5.28
C PHE A 82 -6.42 4.63 4.98
N LYS A 83 -5.34 3.88 5.24
CA LYS A 83 -3.97 4.36 5.10
C LYS A 83 -3.13 3.39 4.31
N PHE A 84 -2.23 3.94 3.50
CA PHE A 84 -1.14 3.20 2.88
C PHE A 84 0.18 3.80 3.33
N SER A 85 1.10 2.99 3.83
CA SER A 85 2.48 3.38 4.12
C SER A 85 3.42 2.44 3.39
N GLY A 86 4.38 2.96 2.63
CA GLY A 86 5.27 2.11 1.83
C GLY A 86 6.28 2.88 1.01
N GLU A 87 6.93 2.15 0.12
CA GLU A 87 7.93 2.67 -0.80
C GLU A 87 7.28 3.08 -2.12
N PHE A 88 7.74 4.21 -2.66
CA PHE A 88 7.31 4.77 -3.93
C PHE A 88 8.50 4.88 -4.89
N VAL A 89 8.25 4.63 -6.16
CA VAL A 89 9.13 4.95 -7.28
C VAL A 89 8.30 5.68 -8.32
N ASP A 90 8.71 6.90 -8.66
CA ASP A 90 8.04 7.74 -9.67
C ASP A 90 6.51 7.79 -9.51
N ASP A 91 6.03 8.18 -8.31
CA ASP A 91 4.63 8.30 -7.91
C ASP A 91 3.86 6.99 -7.70
N VAL A 92 4.47 5.83 -7.93
CA VAL A 92 3.81 4.53 -7.88
C VAL A 92 4.34 3.71 -6.70
N PRO A 93 3.47 3.05 -5.89
CA PRO A 93 3.91 2.09 -4.89
C PRO A 93 4.80 1.01 -5.50
N ASN A 94 6.03 0.86 -4.99
CA ASN A 94 7.00 -0.10 -5.51
C ASN A 94 8.01 -0.45 -4.41
N GLY A 95 7.91 -1.66 -3.87
CA GLY A 95 8.64 -2.09 -2.67
C GLY A 95 7.69 -2.58 -1.59
N ASN A 96 8.14 -2.58 -0.34
CA ASN A 96 7.30 -3.00 0.77
C ASN A 96 6.25 -1.95 1.11
N GLY A 97 5.04 -2.41 1.44
CA GLY A 97 3.94 -1.54 1.83
C GLY A 97 2.98 -2.18 2.82
N VAL A 98 2.31 -1.33 3.57
CA VAL A 98 1.28 -1.70 4.54
C VAL A 98 0.02 -0.88 4.25
N VAL A 99 -1.12 -1.55 4.16
CA VAL A 99 -2.45 -0.91 4.17
C VAL A 99 -3.09 -1.16 5.52
N VAL A 100 -3.65 -0.14 6.13
CA VAL A 100 -4.51 -0.23 7.32
C VAL A 100 -5.91 0.18 6.89
N TYR A 101 -6.87 -0.73 7.04
CA TYR A 101 -8.28 -0.52 6.69
C TYR A 101 -9.06 0.10 7.84
N LEU A 102 -10.30 0.53 7.60
CA LEU A 102 -11.17 1.16 8.60
C LEU A 102 -11.49 0.25 9.80
N ASP A 103 -11.62 -1.04 9.55
CA ASP A 103 -11.85 -2.06 10.58
C ASP A 103 -10.57 -2.45 11.36
N GLN A 104 -9.49 -1.69 11.15
CA GLN A 104 -8.15 -1.92 11.71
C GLN A 104 -7.46 -3.19 11.19
N SER A 105 -8.06 -3.90 10.25
CA SER A 105 -7.36 -4.96 9.54
C SER A 105 -6.17 -4.39 8.76
N LYS A 106 -5.15 -5.22 8.57
CA LYS A 106 -3.90 -4.80 7.91
C LYS A 106 -3.53 -5.78 6.82
N PHE A 107 -3.10 -5.23 5.71
CA PHE A 107 -2.31 -5.97 4.72
C PHE A 107 -0.86 -5.48 4.79
N SER A 108 0.11 -6.39 4.75
CA SER A 108 1.52 -6.07 4.54
C SER A 108 2.11 -6.97 3.47
N GLY A 109 2.84 -6.41 2.52
CA GLY A 109 3.39 -7.17 1.42
C GLY A 109 4.22 -6.32 0.47
N PHE A 110 4.66 -6.94 -0.61
CA PHE A 110 5.45 -6.30 -1.64
C PHE A 110 4.54 -5.80 -2.77
N TYR A 111 4.84 -4.61 -3.27
CA TYR A 111 4.22 -3.97 -4.42
C TYR A 111 5.20 -3.85 -5.57
N LYS A 112 4.75 -4.15 -6.77
CA LYS A 112 5.48 -3.92 -8.01
C LYS A 112 4.59 -3.12 -8.93
N ASN A 113 5.02 -1.90 -9.25
CA ASN A 113 4.24 -0.97 -10.08
C ASN A 113 2.78 -0.78 -9.61
N GLY A 114 2.58 -0.62 -8.30
CA GLY A 114 1.27 -0.41 -7.69
C GLY A 114 0.44 -1.67 -7.45
N ILE A 115 0.92 -2.85 -7.85
CA ILE A 115 0.22 -4.14 -7.81
C ILE A 115 0.88 -5.03 -6.77
N ARG A 116 0.10 -5.75 -5.94
CA ARG A 116 0.63 -6.71 -4.96
C ARG A 116 1.26 -7.89 -5.67
N GLU A 117 2.50 -8.20 -5.28
CA GLU A 117 3.30 -9.25 -5.89
C GLU A 117 4.10 -9.99 -4.81
N GLY A 118 4.28 -11.31 -4.96
CA GLY A 118 5.05 -12.12 -4.01
C GLY A 118 4.33 -12.32 -2.68
N LYS A 119 5.09 -12.44 -1.59
CA LYS A 119 4.55 -12.76 -0.26
C LYS A 119 3.82 -11.57 0.35
N GLY A 120 2.67 -11.85 0.99
CA GLY A 120 1.93 -10.88 1.78
C GLY A 120 1.24 -11.53 2.97
N SER A 121 0.87 -10.71 3.93
CA SER A 121 0.15 -11.11 5.14
C SER A 121 -1.05 -10.19 5.33
N ILE A 122 -2.22 -10.79 5.58
CA ILE A 122 -3.44 -10.10 5.97
C ILE A 122 -3.73 -10.46 7.44
N ILE A 123 -3.93 -9.46 8.27
CA ILE A 123 -4.25 -9.64 9.70
C ILE A 123 -5.52 -8.88 10.01
N SER A 124 -6.50 -9.59 10.59
CA SER A 124 -7.77 -9.01 11.06
C SER A 124 -8.25 -9.77 12.27
N ASN A 125 -8.44 -9.09 13.43
CA ASN A 125 -8.86 -9.71 14.69
C ASN A 125 -8.14 -11.04 14.98
N GLU A 126 -8.85 -12.18 14.91
CA GLU A 126 -8.33 -13.53 15.16
C GLU A 126 -7.83 -14.24 13.89
N ILE A 127 -7.79 -13.53 12.75
CA ILE A 127 -7.41 -14.09 11.45
C ILE A 127 -6.03 -13.59 11.06
N LYS A 128 -5.15 -14.53 10.73
CA LYS A 128 -3.89 -14.26 10.04
C LYS A 128 -3.86 -15.08 8.76
N PHE A 129 -3.65 -14.43 7.62
CA PHE A 129 -3.57 -15.07 6.33
C PHE A 129 -2.28 -14.69 5.62
N ASP A 130 -1.32 -15.58 5.63
CA ASP A 130 -0.06 -15.46 4.89
C ASP A 130 -0.24 -16.14 3.52
N VAL A 131 -0.07 -15.40 2.43
CA VAL A 131 -0.33 -15.89 1.08
C VAL A 131 0.57 -15.23 0.05
N ASN A 132 0.80 -15.91 -1.07
CA ASN A 132 1.49 -15.31 -2.20
C ASN A 132 0.50 -14.60 -3.13
N PHE A 133 0.95 -13.49 -3.70
CA PHE A 133 0.24 -12.69 -4.69
C PHE A 133 0.93 -12.75 -6.04
N LYS A 134 0.15 -12.72 -7.10
CA LYS A 134 0.56 -12.45 -8.46
C LYS A 134 -0.52 -11.62 -9.11
N ASP A 135 -0.14 -10.45 -9.64
CA ASP A 135 -1.08 -9.52 -10.27
C ASP A 135 -2.32 -9.25 -9.40
N ASP A 136 -2.11 -8.88 -8.11
CA ASP A 136 -3.13 -8.66 -7.07
C ASP A 136 -3.98 -9.88 -6.65
N ASN A 137 -3.81 -11.02 -7.30
CA ASN A 137 -4.55 -12.24 -6.98
C ASN A 137 -3.75 -13.17 -6.06
N PHE A 138 -4.43 -13.94 -5.20
CA PHE A 138 -3.80 -15.04 -4.47
C PHE A 138 -3.30 -16.08 -5.48
N ASN A 139 -2.02 -16.43 -5.39
CA ASN A 139 -1.40 -17.36 -6.32
C ASN A 139 -0.28 -18.12 -5.62
N GLY A 140 -0.34 -19.47 -5.63
CA GLY A 140 0.60 -20.33 -4.90
C GLY A 140 0.10 -20.67 -3.50
N SER A 141 1.01 -20.94 -2.58
CA SER A 141 0.68 -21.42 -1.23
C SER A 141 0.16 -20.28 -0.35
N GLY A 142 -0.85 -20.60 0.48
CA GLY A 142 -1.36 -19.73 1.53
C GLY A 142 -1.66 -20.50 2.81
N ILE A 143 -1.48 -19.84 3.95
CA ILE A 143 -1.76 -20.37 5.29
C ILE A 143 -2.70 -19.38 5.98
N LEU A 144 -3.93 -19.83 6.21
CA LEU A 144 -4.92 -19.12 7.00
C LEU A 144 -4.96 -19.70 8.42
N ILE A 145 -4.78 -18.86 9.43
CA ILE A 145 -4.96 -19.17 10.84
C ILE A 145 -6.17 -18.40 11.32
N GLN A 146 -7.13 -19.12 11.93
CA GLN A 146 -8.33 -18.55 12.51
C GLN A 146 -8.58 -19.19 13.88
N GLY A 147 -8.33 -18.45 14.96
CA GLY A 147 -8.26 -19.03 16.29
C GLY A 147 -7.26 -20.19 16.33
N SER A 148 -7.69 -21.38 16.73
CA SER A 148 -6.87 -22.60 16.75
C SER A 148 -6.91 -23.40 15.43
N ASN A 149 -7.68 -22.97 14.43
CA ASN A 149 -7.74 -23.65 13.14
C ASN A 149 -6.61 -23.19 12.23
N THR A 150 -6.04 -24.14 11.46
CA THR A 150 -5.02 -23.84 10.45
C THR A 150 -5.43 -24.44 9.10
N PHE A 151 -5.44 -23.63 8.07
CA PHE A 151 -5.82 -24.02 6.71
C PHE A 151 -4.67 -23.72 5.77
N LYS A 152 -3.99 -24.76 5.29
CA LYS A 152 -2.96 -24.66 4.26
C LYS A 152 -3.61 -24.97 2.92
N ASN A 153 -3.56 -24.04 2.01
CA ASN A 153 -4.17 -24.15 0.70
C ASN A 153 -3.19 -23.76 -0.41
N HIS A 154 -3.48 -24.23 -1.62
CA HIS A 154 -2.88 -23.72 -2.83
C HIS A 154 -3.92 -22.90 -3.60
N TYR A 155 -3.49 -21.79 -4.20
CA TYR A 155 -4.36 -20.86 -4.92
C TYR A 155 -3.87 -20.66 -6.35
N ILE A 156 -4.81 -20.56 -7.27
CA ILE A 156 -4.58 -20.14 -8.66
C ILE A 156 -5.61 -19.06 -8.98
N ASN A 157 -5.12 -17.86 -9.32
CA ASN A 157 -5.96 -16.70 -9.66
C ASN A 157 -7.06 -16.43 -8.62
N GLY A 158 -6.71 -16.45 -7.34
CA GLY A 158 -7.61 -16.14 -6.23
C GLY A 158 -8.48 -17.31 -5.75
N LEU A 159 -8.52 -18.43 -6.48
CA LEU A 159 -9.33 -19.60 -6.15
C LEU A 159 -8.46 -20.70 -5.54
N ARG A 160 -8.98 -21.43 -4.53
CA ARG A 160 -8.32 -22.65 -4.04
C ARG A 160 -8.31 -23.67 -5.16
N ASP A 161 -7.12 -24.11 -5.55
CA ASP A 161 -6.89 -25.06 -6.62
C ASP A 161 -5.62 -25.85 -6.33
N GLY A 162 -5.74 -27.15 -6.13
CA GLY A 162 -4.66 -28.05 -5.71
C GLY A 162 -4.81 -28.58 -4.29
N LEU A 163 -3.73 -29.13 -3.76
CA LEU A 163 -3.72 -29.79 -2.45
C LEU A 163 -3.95 -28.81 -1.31
N SER A 164 -4.82 -29.23 -0.39
CA SER A 164 -5.14 -28.52 0.86
C SER A 164 -5.00 -29.44 2.06
N HIS A 165 -4.59 -28.83 3.19
CA HIS A 165 -4.48 -29.52 4.46
C HIS A 165 -5.07 -28.59 5.54
N HIS A 166 -6.14 -29.04 6.18
CA HIS A 166 -6.87 -28.28 7.20
C HIS A 166 -6.78 -29.00 8.53
N GLN A 167 -6.32 -28.32 9.55
CA GLN A 167 -6.34 -28.78 10.94
C GLN A 167 -7.34 -27.95 11.73
N TYR A 168 -8.26 -28.59 12.38
CA TYR A 168 -9.33 -27.97 13.14
C TYR A 168 -9.02 -27.97 14.65
N SER A 169 -9.71 -27.12 15.39
CA SER A 169 -9.52 -26.94 16.84
C SER A 169 -9.89 -28.17 17.67
N ASP A 170 -10.70 -29.07 17.14
CA ASP A 170 -11.06 -30.36 17.74
C ASP A 170 -10.05 -31.48 17.45
N ASN A 171 -8.91 -31.16 16.86
CA ASN A 171 -7.87 -32.06 16.36
C ASN A 171 -8.25 -32.88 15.12
N SER A 172 -9.43 -32.68 14.55
CA SER A 172 -9.74 -33.30 13.26
C SER A 172 -8.87 -32.71 12.15
N VAL A 173 -8.61 -33.51 11.11
CA VAL A 173 -7.76 -33.12 9.98
C VAL A 173 -8.45 -33.50 8.68
N PHE A 174 -8.46 -32.56 7.73
CA PHE A 174 -8.84 -32.82 6.35
C PHE A 174 -7.61 -32.65 5.45
N SER A 175 -7.37 -33.60 4.54
CA SER A 175 -6.40 -33.51 3.46
C SER A 175 -7.04 -33.95 2.15
N GLY A 176 -6.98 -33.12 1.12
CA GLY A 176 -7.59 -33.40 -0.15
C GLY A 176 -7.36 -32.29 -1.16
N ASN A 177 -7.81 -32.49 -2.39
CA ASN A 177 -7.66 -31.52 -3.44
C ASN A 177 -8.88 -30.61 -3.54
N TYR A 178 -8.64 -29.39 -4.00
CA TYR A 178 -9.65 -28.43 -4.43
C TYR A 178 -9.44 -28.12 -5.91
N GLN A 179 -10.54 -27.84 -6.61
CA GLN A 179 -10.56 -27.27 -7.94
C GLN A 179 -11.57 -26.13 -7.94
N LYS A 180 -11.10 -24.91 -8.23
CA LYS A 180 -11.94 -23.69 -8.26
C LYS A 180 -12.80 -23.50 -7.02
N ASN A 181 -12.20 -23.63 -5.82
CA ASN A 181 -12.82 -23.55 -4.49
C ASN A 181 -13.69 -24.76 -4.05
N GLU A 182 -13.96 -25.72 -4.92
CA GLU A 182 -14.74 -26.91 -4.58
C GLU A 182 -13.81 -28.10 -4.27
N LYS A 183 -14.19 -28.96 -3.34
CA LYS A 183 -13.46 -30.21 -3.09
C LYS A 183 -13.54 -31.08 -4.33
N HIS A 184 -12.40 -31.62 -4.76
CA HIS A 184 -12.31 -32.39 -6.00
C HIS A 184 -11.44 -33.63 -5.82
N GLY A 185 -11.91 -34.76 -6.38
CA GLY A 185 -11.17 -36.04 -6.29
C GLY A 185 -11.20 -36.64 -4.89
N GLU A 186 -10.17 -37.41 -4.57
CA GLU A 186 -10.05 -38.10 -3.29
C GLU A 186 -9.58 -37.18 -2.18
N GLY A 187 -10.04 -37.43 -0.94
CA GLY A 187 -9.60 -36.74 0.25
C GLY A 187 -9.78 -37.61 1.47
N VAL A 188 -9.01 -37.32 2.51
CA VAL A 188 -9.02 -38.03 3.78
C VAL A 188 -9.50 -37.09 4.86
N TYR A 189 -10.42 -37.52 5.69
CA TYR A 189 -10.83 -36.87 6.90
C TYR A 189 -10.50 -37.76 8.10
N ILE A 190 -9.74 -37.24 9.05
CA ILE A 190 -9.37 -37.95 10.29
C ILE A 190 -10.13 -37.26 11.42
N TYR A 191 -10.94 -38.01 12.12
CA TYR A 191 -11.65 -37.54 13.30
C TYR A 191 -10.74 -37.59 14.53
N PRO A 192 -11.06 -36.83 15.61
CA PRO A 192 -10.29 -36.83 16.86
C PRO A 192 -10.21 -38.20 17.52
#